data_7f150ce09e6de1dcb6be800d857cc47a
#
_entry.id   7f150ce09e6de1dcb6be800d857cc47a
#
_cell.length_a   1.000
_cell.length_b   1.000
_cell.length_c   1.000
_cell.angle_alpha   90.00
_cell.angle_beta   90.00
_cell.angle_gamma   90.00
#
_symmetry.space_group_name_H-M   'P 1'
#
loop_
_entity.id
_entity.type
_entity.pdbx_description
1 polymer ?
#
loop_
_entity_poly.entity_id
_entity_poly.type
_entity_poly.pdbx_seq_one_letter_code
_entity_poly.pdbx_strand_id
1 'polypeptide(L)'
;MKKILNLIEPLRGLAFPELCQVCGESWAGAADGFACRKCRTQVFKTSPPWCEQCGLPFDGTTKESITCKNCNEADWQFTRARSMMSARGLVREVIHRYKYNRHEFFECLMIRWLLDCENLFPELPKCIIPVPLHPVKERDRGFNQAERLAAGV
;
A
#
# COMPACT_ATOMS: atom_id res chain seq x y z
N MET A 1 23.82 -30.23 6.77
CA MET A 1 22.47 -29.63 6.67
C MET A 1 22.35 -28.46 5.68
N LYS A 2 23.34 -27.56 5.54
CA LYS A 2 23.28 -26.43 4.55
C LYS A 2 23.25 -26.85 3.06
N LYS A 3 23.77 -27.99 2.67
CA LYS A 3 23.78 -28.45 1.26
C LYS A 3 22.46 -29.03 0.75
N ILE A 4 21.58 -29.48 1.63
CA ILE A 4 20.27 -30.03 1.25
C ILE A 4 19.27 -28.89 1.02
N LEU A 5 19.38 -27.78 1.74
CA LEU A 5 18.53 -26.59 1.53
C LEU A 5 18.73 -25.95 0.15
N ASN A 6 19.97 -25.94 -0.38
CA ASN A 6 20.25 -25.38 -1.70
C ASN A 6 19.69 -26.20 -2.89
N LEU A 7 19.31 -27.46 -2.68
CA LEU A 7 18.69 -28.29 -3.73
C LEU A 7 17.15 -28.14 -3.75
N ILE A 8 16.55 -27.67 -2.67
CA ILE A 8 15.09 -27.53 -2.54
C ILE A 8 14.59 -26.21 -3.15
N GLU A 9 15.42 -25.15 -3.14
CA GLU A 9 15.04 -23.87 -3.75
C GLU A 9 14.71 -23.94 -5.24
N PRO A 10 15.55 -24.55 -6.12
CA PRO A 10 15.21 -24.68 -7.53
C PRO A 10 14.00 -25.58 -7.79
N LEU A 11 13.76 -26.61 -6.94
CA LEU A 11 12.58 -27.47 -7.03
C LEU A 11 11.29 -26.77 -6.63
N ARG A 12 11.35 -25.81 -5.69
CA ARG A 12 10.18 -24.95 -5.34
C ARG A 12 9.79 -24.05 -6.51
N GLY A 13 10.76 -23.49 -7.25
CA GLY A 13 10.49 -22.68 -8.45
C GLY A 13 9.85 -23.46 -9.60
N LEU A 14 10.12 -24.77 -9.69
CA LEU A 14 9.51 -25.65 -10.69
C LEU A 14 8.06 -26.01 -10.35
N ALA A 15 7.76 -26.18 -9.06
CA ALA A 15 6.41 -26.54 -8.58
C ALA A 15 5.50 -25.31 -8.39
N PHE A 16 6.07 -24.16 -8.11
CA PHE A 16 5.35 -22.90 -7.91
C PHE A 16 6.09 -21.79 -8.65
N PRO A 17 5.87 -21.64 -9.97
CA PRO A 17 6.50 -20.55 -10.71
C PRO A 17 6.11 -19.21 -10.07
N GLU A 18 7.12 -18.39 -9.77
CA GLU A 18 6.93 -17.03 -9.24
C GLU A 18 6.31 -16.15 -10.32
N LEU A 19 5.03 -16.33 -10.56
CA LEU A 19 4.25 -15.53 -11.48
C LEU A 19 3.68 -14.30 -10.77
N CYS A 20 3.57 -13.23 -11.51
CA CYS A 20 2.92 -12.02 -11.06
C CYS A 20 1.50 -12.32 -10.56
N GLN A 21 1.25 -12.10 -9.29
CA GLN A 21 -0.04 -12.38 -8.67
C GLN A 21 -1.14 -11.40 -9.09
N VAL A 22 -0.80 -10.43 -9.95
CA VAL A 22 -1.73 -9.45 -10.51
C VAL A 22 -2.18 -9.84 -11.91
N CYS A 23 -1.25 -10.02 -12.86
CA CYS A 23 -1.59 -10.36 -14.24
C CYS A 23 -1.47 -11.86 -14.58
N GLY A 24 -0.76 -12.64 -13.77
CA GLY A 24 -0.54 -14.07 -14.03
C GLY A 24 0.41 -14.39 -15.19
N GLU A 25 0.94 -13.40 -15.90
CA GLU A 25 1.66 -13.60 -17.16
C GLU A 25 3.19 -13.51 -17.01
N SER A 26 3.66 -12.62 -16.16
CA SER A 26 5.09 -12.29 -16.05
C SER A 26 5.66 -12.82 -14.75
N TRP A 27 6.95 -13.10 -14.74
CA TRP A 27 7.66 -13.48 -13.52
C TRP A 27 7.69 -12.33 -12.50
N ALA A 28 7.42 -12.64 -11.23
CA ALA A 28 7.54 -11.71 -10.11
C ALA A 28 7.64 -12.48 -8.80
N GLY A 29 8.82 -12.46 -8.19
CA GLY A 29 9.08 -13.11 -6.91
C GLY A 29 8.82 -12.23 -5.70
N ALA A 30 9.18 -12.75 -4.53
CA ALA A 30 9.05 -12.03 -3.25
C ALA A 30 9.80 -10.70 -3.25
N ALA A 31 10.99 -10.64 -3.87
CA ALA A 31 11.76 -9.41 -4.01
C ALA A 31 11.03 -8.31 -4.80
N ASP A 32 10.09 -8.70 -5.66
CA ASP A 32 9.22 -7.80 -6.43
C ASP A 32 7.87 -7.54 -5.77
N GLY A 33 7.63 -8.09 -4.58
CA GLY A 33 6.34 -8.06 -3.90
C GLY A 33 5.25 -8.81 -4.69
N PHE A 34 5.64 -9.85 -5.43
CA PHE A 34 4.77 -10.68 -6.28
C PHE A 34 3.99 -9.90 -7.36
N ALA A 35 4.45 -8.70 -7.73
CA ALA A 35 3.89 -7.91 -8.81
C ALA A 35 4.98 -7.54 -9.82
N CYS A 36 4.82 -7.89 -11.09
CA CYS A 36 5.80 -7.63 -12.13
C CYS A 36 5.96 -6.13 -12.40
N ARG A 37 7.06 -5.74 -13.04
CA ARG A 37 7.37 -4.35 -13.33
C ARG A 37 6.24 -3.64 -14.07
N LYS A 38 5.63 -4.27 -15.08
CA LYS A 38 4.50 -3.72 -15.84
C LYS A 38 3.31 -3.39 -14.93
N CYS A 39 2.96 -4.30 -14.03
CA CYS A 39 1.88 -4.05 -13.08
C CYS A 39 2.24 -2.94 -12.07
N ARG A 40 3.47 -2.94 -11.55
CA ARG A 40 3.92 -1.91 -10.58
C ARG A 40 3.93 -0.50 -11.16
N THR A 41 4.14 -0.33 -12.46
CA THR A 41 4.09 0.99 -13.11
C THR A 41 2.68 1.51 -13.36
N GLN A 42 1.64 0.68 -13.19
CA GLN A 42 0.24 1.08 -13.33
C GLN A 42 -0.35 1.72 -12.05
N VAL A 43 0.50 2.20 -11.17
CA VAL A 43 0.10 2.84 -9.92
C VAL A 43 -0.03 4.34 -10.12
N PHE A 44 -1.19 4.88 -9.78
CA PHE A 44 -1.45 6.32 -9.83
C PHE A 44 -1.08 6.93 -8.48
N LYS A 45 0.11 7.52 -8.39
CA LYS A 45 0.52 8.31 -7.21
C LYS A 45 -0.32 9.57 -7.15
N THR A 46 -0.71 9.98 -5.94
CA THR A 46 -1.33 11.28 -5.74
C THR A 46 -0.26 12.37 -5.81
N SER A 47 -0.58 13.48 -6.44
CA SER A 47 0.31 14.65 -6.57
C SER A 47 -0.48 15.93 -6.32
N PRO A 48 0.18 17.02 -5.91
CA PRO A 48 -0.47 18.33 -5.82
C PRO A 48 -1.06 18.77 -7.17
N PRO A 49 -2.08 19.63 -7.18
CA PRO A 49 -2.69 20.25 -6.00
C PRO A 49 -3.67 19.33 -5.26
N TRP A 50 -3.67 19.41 -3.95
CA TRP A 50 -4.60 18.71 -3.08
C TRP A 50 -5.10 19.59 -1.94
N CYS A 51 -6.19 19.19 -1.28
CA CYS A 51 -6.67 19.83 -0.07
C CYS A 51 -5.62 19.76 1.03
N GLU A 52 -5.25 20.89 1.63
CA GLU A 52 -4.22 20.96 2.67
C GLU A 52 -4.58 20.13 3.90
N GLN A 53 -5.85 19.99 4.21
CA GLN A 53 -6.28 19.21 5.36
C GLN A 53 -6.47 17.72 5.03
N CYS A 54 -7.37 17.37 4.12
CA CYS A 54 -7.73 15.96 3.89
C CYS A 54 -6.97 15.27 2.75
N GLY A 55 -6.13 15.99 1.97
CA GLY A 55 -5.37 15.41 0.88
C GLY A 55 -6.18 15.03 -0.37
N LEU A 56 -7.44 15.50 -0.48
CA LEU A 56 -8.25 15.27 -1.69
C LEU A 56 -7.55 15.95 -2.88
N PRO A 57 -7.19 15.20 -3.95
CA PRO A 57 -6.57 15.81 -5.11
C PRO A 57 -7.57 16.64 -5.90
N PHE A 58 -7.09 17.72 -6.52
CA PHE A 58 -7.83 18.57 -7.43
C PHE A 58 -7.26 18.49 -8.84
N ASP A 59 -8.10 18.71 -9.83
CA ASP A 59 -7.66 18.91 -11.21
C ASP A 59 -7.17 20.37 -11.38
N GLY A 60 -6.02 20.53 -12.03
CA GLY A 60 -5.46 21.84 -12.34
C GLY A 60 -4.03 22.05 -11.85
N THR A 61 -3.52 23.28 -12.03
CA THR A 61 -2.12 23.64 -11.75
C THR A 61 -1.99 24.79 -10.74
N THR A 62 -3.00 25.00 -9.90
CA THR A 62 -2.94 26.08 -8.91
C THR A 62 -1.79 25.85 -7.92
N LYS A 63 -1.14 26.93 -7.53
CA LYS A 63 -0.08 26.94 -6.50
C LYS A 63 -0.59 27.40 -5.14
N GLU A 64 -1.85 27.81 -5.06
CA GLU A 64 -2.43 28.29 -3.82
C GLU A 64 -2.80 27.10 -2.92
N SER A 65 -2.71 27.30 -1.62
CA SER A 65 -3.20 26.34 -0.63
C SER A 65 -4.73 26.29 -0.70
N ILE A 66 -5.25 25.09 -0.97
CA ILE A 66 -6.69 24.90 -1.15
C ILE A 66 -7.24 24.03 -0.02
N THR A 67 -8.32 24.47 0.57
CA THR A 67 -9.16 23.65 1.45
C THR A 67 -10.44 23.29 0.73
N CYS A 68 -10.78 22.01 0.65
CA CYS A 68 -11.98 21.57 -0.05
C CYS A 68 -13.25 21.94 0.75
N LYS A 69 -14.40 21.98 0.04
CA LYS A 69 -15.67 22.30 0.66
C LYS A 69 -15.98 21.45 1.89
N ASN A 70 -15.75 20.15 1.82
CA ASN A 70 -16.00 19.24 2.94
C ASN A 70 -15.16 19.59 4.19
N CYS A 71 -13.91 20.04 4.00
CA CYS A 71 -13.06 20.44 5.12
C CYS A 71 -13.42 21.82 5.67
N ASN A 72 -13.95 22.71 4.85
CA ASN A 72 -14.44 24.00 5.31
C ASN A 72 -15.75 23.90 6.11
N GLU A 73 -16.55 22.87 5.85
CA GLU A 73 -17.86 22.68 6.50
C GLU A 73 -17.78 21.72 7.71
N ALA A 74 -16.71 20.94 7.84
CA ALA A 74 -16.58 19.93 8.88
C ALA A 74 -15.51 20.30 9.93
N ASP A 75 -15.81 20.06 11.19
CA ASP A 75 -14.87 20.23 12.30
C ASP A 75 -14.01 18.95 12.47
N TRP A 76 -12.99 18.84 11.64
CA TRP A 76 -12.05 17.71 11.72
C TRP A 76 -11.02 17.91 12.82
N GLN A 77 -10.85 16.89 13.65
CA GLN A 77 -9.89 16.90 14.77
C GLN A 77 -8.45 16.53 14.36
N PHE A 78 -8.19 16.22 13.10
CA PHE A 78 -6.86 15.95 12.59
C PHE A 78 -6.28 17.17 11.85
N THR A 79 -4.99 17.36 11.97
CA THR A 79 -4.29 18.47 11.32
C THR A 79 -4.14 18.24 9.82
N ARG A 80 -3.81 17.00 9.42
CA ARG A 80 -3.52 16.68 8.02
C ARG A 80 -3.75 15.20 7.73
N ALA A 81 -4.36 14.91 6.58
CA ALA A 81 -4.39 13.57 6.02
C ALA A 81 -3.76 13.56 4.63
N ARG A 82 -3.09 12.48 4.27
CA ARG A 82 -2.48 12.28 2.95
C ARG A 82 -2.75 10.87 2.46
N SER A 83 -3.03 10.75 1.17
CA SER A 83 -3.08 9.47 0.46
C SER A 83 -1.93 9.41 -0.52
N MET A 84 -1.17 8.33 -0.49
CA MET A 84 -0.03 8.16 -1.39
C MET A 84 -0.46 7.85 -2.81
N MET A 85 -1.56 7.11 -2.93
CA MET A 85 -2.00 6.54 -4.19
C MET A 85 -3.51 6.62 -4.32
N SER A 86 -3.96 6.75 -5.56
CA SER A 86 -5.37 6.60 -5.88
C SER A 86 -5.77 5.12 -5.79
N ALA A 87 -6.87 4.83 -5.09
CA ALA A 87 -7.42 3.48 -4.97
C ALA A 87 -8.10 3.02 -6.27
N ARG A 88 -7.35 2.99 -7.37
CA ARG A 88 -7.78 2.57 -8.71
C ARG A 88 -6.89 1.43 -9.22
N GLY A 89 -7.40 0.68 -10.19
CA GLY A 89 -6.64 -0.37 -10.88
C GLY A 89 -5.92 -1.30 -9.91
N LEU A 90 -4.61 -1.45 -10.08
CA LEU A 90 -3.75 -2.31 -9.28
C LEU A 90 -3.84 -2.04 -7.77
N VAL A 91 -3.82 -0.78 -7.36
CA VAL A 91 -3.84 -0.42 -5.94
C VAL A 91 -5.10 -0.94 -5.26
N ARG A 92 -6.26 -0.75 -5.91
CA ARG A 92 -7.54 -1.27 -5.41
C ARG A 92 -7.53 -2.79 -5.32
N GLU A 93 -7.02 -3.47 -6.34
CA GLU A 93 -6.94 -4.92 -6.42
C GLU A 93 -6.07 -5.50 -5.31
N VAL A 94 -4.85 -4.98 -5.13
CA VAL A 94 -3.92 -5.39 -4.09
C VAL A 94 -4.52 -5.19 -2.71
N ILE A 95 -5.08 -4.01 -2.42
CA ILE A 95 -5.72 -3.72 -1.14
C ILE A 95 -6.89 -4.67 -0.88
N HIS A 96 -7.71 -4.95 -1.89
CA HIS A 96 -8.85 -5.84 -1.76
C HIS A 96 -8.40 -7.27 -1.44
N ARG A 97 -7.46 -7.82 -2.20
CA ARG A 97 -6.93 -9.17 -1.99
C ARG A 97 -6.23 -9.29 -0.63
N TYR A 98 -5.47 -8.30 -0.23
CA TYR A 98 -4.82 -8.25 1.08
C TYR A 98 -5.85 -8.28 2.22
N LYS A 99 -6.92 -7.49 2.12
CA LYS A 99 -7.95 -7.37 3.16
C LYS A 99 -8.91 -8.56 3.24
N TYR A 100 -9.28 -9.17 2.12
CA TYR A 100 -10.40 -10.09 2.05
C TYR A 100 -10.03 -11.49 1.57
N ASN A 101 -8.92 -11.66 0.86
CA ASN A 101 -8.49 -12.94 0.32
C ASN A 101 -7.29 -13.53 1.07
N ARG A 102 -6.86 -12.90 2.16
CA ARG A 102 -5.68 -13.31 2.96
C ARG A 102 -4.37 -13.39 2.14
N HIS A 103 -4.25 -12.58 1.09
CA HIS A 103 -3.03 -12.52 0.29
C HIS A 103 -1.97 -11.65 0.99
N GLU A 104 -1.47 -12.15 2.14
CA GLU A 104 -0.52 -11.45 3.02
C GLU A 104 0.80 -11.12 2.33
N PHE A 105 1.17 -11.86 1.30
CA PHE A 105 2.38 -11.62 0.51
C PHE A 105 2.42 -10.23 -0.17
N PHE A 106 1.27 -9.58 -0.36
CA PHE A 106 1.23 -8.20 -0.87
C PHE A 106 1.66 -7.15 0.16
N GLU A 107 1.85 -7.53 1.43
CA GLU A 107 2.34 -6.65 2.47
C GLU A 107 3.66 -5.98 2.10
N CYS A 108 4.62 -6.75 1.62
CA CYS A 108 5.92 -6.23 1.16
C CYS A 108 5.79 -5.18 0.05
N LEU A 109 4.85 -5.37 -0.88
CA LEU A 109 4.57 -4.41 -1.95
C LEU A 109 3.98 -3.12 -1.39
N MET A 110 3.03 -3.23 -0.46
CA MET A 110 2.37 -2.08 0.16
C MET A 110 3.32 -1.29 1.05
N ILE A 111 4.19 -1.96 1.83
CA ILE A 111 5.24 -1.31 2.62
C ILE A 111 6.21 -0.56 1.69
N ARG A 112 6.63 -1.16 0.59
CA ARG A 112 7.49 -0.48 -0.39
C ARG A 112 6.83 0.78 -0.94
N TRP A 113 5.53 0.72 -1.26
CA TRP A 113 4.79 1.89 -1.70
C TRP A 113 4.77 2.99 -0.63
N LEU A 114 4.65 2.60 0.67
CA LEU A 114 4.72 3.54 1.79
C LEU A 114 6.08 4.22 1.87
N LEU A 115 7.16 3.45 1.77
CA LEU A 115 8.53 3.95 1.84
C LEU A 115 8.91 4.83 0.63
N ASP A 116 8.35 4.55 -0.56
CA ASP A 116 8.59 5.33 -1.78
C ASP A 116 7.92 6.73 -1.78
N CYS A 117 7.24 7.10 -0.70
CA CYS A 117 6.47 8.33 -0.60
C CYS A 117 7.07 9.36 0.36
N GLU A 118 8.36 9.62 0.21
CA GLU A 118 9.17 10.47 1.10
C GLU A 118 8.64 11.92 1.27
N ASN A 119 7.87 12.42 0.31
CA ASN A 119 7.45 13.84 0.28
C ASN A 119 6.00 14.10 0.69
N LEU A 120 5.32 13.14 1.30
CA LEU A 120 3.92 13.34 1.73
C LEU A 120 3.78 14.19 2.98
N PHE A 121 4.80 14.16 3.82
CA PHE A 121 4.86 14.95 5.04
C PHE A 121 6.16 15.73 5.07
N PRO A 122 6.12 17.03 5.44
CA PRO A 122 7.33 17.86 5.53
C PRO A 122 8.30 17.39 6.62
N GLU A 123 7.78 16.70 7.63
CA GLU A 123 8.53 16.11 8.73
C GLU A 123 8.02 14.69 8.98
N LEU A 124 8.95 13.77 9.23
CA LEU A 124 8.59 12.40 9.61
C LEU A 124 7.97 12.37 11.01
N PRO A 125 6.89 11.64 11.22
CA PRO A 125 6.26 11.51 12.52
C PRO A 125 7.20 10.79 13.50
N LYS A 126 7.20 11.22 14.75
CA LYS A 126 7.96 10.55 15.83
C LYS A 126 7.33 9.23 16.27
N CYS A 127 6.07 9.02 15.95
CA CYS A 127 5.29 7.85 16.34
C CYS A 127 4.25 7.54 15.28
N ILE A 128 4.09 6.26 14.99
CA ILE A 128 3.06 5.75 14.10
C ILE A 128 2.06 4.96 14.95
N ILE A 129 0.80 5.34 14.88
CA ILE A 129 -0.27 4.66 15.62
C ILE A 129 -1.20 4.02 14.59
N PRO A 130 -1.23 2.68 14.50
CA PRO A 130 -2.13 1.99 13.60
C PRO A 130 -3.58 2.14 14.06
N VAL A 131 -4.47 2.39 13.11
CA VAL A 131 -5.91 2.39 13.41
C VAL A 131 -6.35 0.97 13.81
N PRO A 132 -6.93 0.81 15.00
CA PRO A 132 -7.36 -0.51 15.46
C PRO A 132 -8.50 -1.06 14.59
N LEU A 133 -8.48 -2.35 14.37
CA LEU A 133 -9.56 -3.05 13.67
C LEU A 133 -10.60 -3.53 14.69
N HIS A 134 -11.87 -3.50 14.31
CA HIS A 134 -12.94 -4.07 15.16
C HIS A 134 -12.67 -5.57 15.39
N PRO A 135 -12.79 -6.11 16.64
CA PRO A 135 -12.39 -7.48 16.98
C PRO A 135 -13.03 -8.57 16.10
N VAL A 136 -14.28 -8.40 15.68
CA VAL A 136 -14.94 -9.34 14.76
C VAL A 136 -14.24 -9.35 13.41
N LYS A 137 -13.95 -8.18 12.85
CA LYS A 137 -13.26 -8.09 11.55
C LYS A 137 -11.82 -8.58 11.61
N GLU A 138 -11.15 -8.38 12.74
CA GLU A 138 -9.79 -8.89 12.93
C GLU A 138 -9.77 -10.41 13.00
N ARG A 139 -10.75 -11.02 13.68
CA ARG A 139 -10.93 -12.48 13.71
C ARG A 139 -11.22 -13.06 12.33
N ASP A 140 -12.11 -12.44 11.57
CA ASP A 140 -12.47 -12.88 10.22
C ASP A 140 -11.27 -12.78 9.26
N ARG A 141 -10.49 -11.73 9.38
CA ARG A 141 -9.33 -11.43 8.53
C ARG A 141 -8.07 -12.17 8.97
N GLY A 142 -7.92 -12.39 10.27
CA GLY A 142 -6.77 -13.03 10.90
C GLY A 142 -5.66 -12.06 11.32
N PHE A 143 -5.74 -10.78 10.94
CA PHE A 143 -4.75 -9.74 11.27
C PHE A 143 -5.29 -8.32 11.12
N ASN A 144 -4.65 -7.37 11.80
CA ASN A 144 -4.85 -5.94 11.58
C ASN A 144 -3.87 -5.43 10.52
N GLN A 145 -4.38 -5.05 9.35
CA GLN A 145 -3.57 -4.57 8.23
C GLN A 145 -2.81 -3.27 8.54
N ALA A 146 -3.40 -2.37 9.34
CA ALA A 146 -2.75 -1.11 9.68
C ALA A 146 -1.55 -1.33 10.60
N GLU A 147 -1.67 -2.27 11.54
CA GLU A 147 -0.59 -2.65 12.45
C GLU A 147 0.58 -3.27 11.70
N ARG A 148 0.32 -4.22 10.79
CA ARG A 148 1.36 -4.87 10.01
C ARG A 148 2.11 -3.89 9.12
N LEU A 149 1.37 -2.99 8.44
CA LEU A 149 1.99 -1.96 7.61
C LEU A 149 2.79 -0.96 8.44
N ALA A 150 2.29 -0.56 9.61
CA ALA A 150 3.02 0.34 10.52
C ALA A 150 4.30 -0.29 11.07
N ALA A 151 4.31 -1.61 11.30
CA ALA A 151 5.49 -2.34 11.76
C ALA A 151 6.56 -2.50 10.66
N GLY A 152 6.18 -2.37 9.39
CA GLY A 152 7.09 -2.49 8.24
C GLY A 152 7.71 -1.17 7.77
N VAL A 153 7.29 -0.05 8.34
CA VAL A 153 7.76 1.32 8.00
C VAL A 153 8.63 1.87 9.10
#